data_c77fee60c3e3d861f18fa0eaaf0dc8eb
#
_entry.id   c77fee60c3e3d861f18fa0eaaf0dc8eb
#
_cell.length_a   1.000
_cell.length_b   1.000
_cell.length_c   1.000
_cell.angle_alpha   90.00
_cell.angle_beta   90.00
_cell.angle_gamma   90.00
#
_symmetry.space_group_name_H-M   'P 1'
#
loop_
_entity.id
_entity.type
_entity.pdbx_description
1 polymer ?
#
loop_
_entity_poly.entity_id
_entity_poly.type
_entity_poly.pdbx_seq_one_letter_code
_entity_poly.pdbx_strand_id
1 'polypeptide(L)'
;EALDFVIRGAYKGIGFDVIGLDPIADAGLPRHKKLFREKDIVNIENLKNLGLCGEELFSFSCFPLKLEHGDGSPVRAVAWFEEET
;
A
#
# COMPACT_ATOMS: atom_id res chain seq x y z
N GLU A 1 -7.53 -3.10 -15.92
CA GLU A 1 -7.19 -1.97 -15.09
C GLU A 1 -6.17 -2.34 -14.01
N ALA A 2 -5.53 -1.33 -13.42
CA ALA A 2 -4.49 -1.56 -12.42
C ALA A 2 -5.02 -2.30 -11.19
N LEU A 3 -6.21 -1.95 -10.73
CA LEU A 3 -6.81 -2.61 -9.57
C LEU A 3 -7.06 -4.10 -9.84
N ASP A 4 -7.55 -4.44 -11.02
CA ASP A 4 -7.78 -5.82 -11.38
C ASP A 4 -6.48 -6.61 -11.46
N PHE A 5 -5.40 -5.98 -11.91
CA PHE A 5 -4.08 -6.59 -11.92
C PHE A 5 -3.63 -6.96 -10.49
N VAL A 6 -3.81 -6.06 -9.54
CA VAL A 6 -3.46 -6.30 -8.14
C VAL A 6 -4.31 -7.43 -7.55
N ILE A 7 -5.61 -7.42 -7.82
CA ILE A 7 -6.52 -8.44 -7.29
C ILE A 7 -6.16 -9.83 -7.82
N ARG A 8 -5.80 -9.94 -9.09
CA ARG A 8 -5.44 -11.23 -9.69
C ARG A 8 -4.04 -11.72 -9.33
N GLY A 9 -3.18 -10.83 -8.86
CA GLY A 9 -1.82 -11.19 -8.47
C GLY A 9 -1.74 -11.83 -7.10
N ALA A 10 -0.58 -12.38 -6.75
CA ALA A 10 -0.32 -13.00 -5.46
C ALA A 10 0.37 -12.01 -4.50
N TYR A 11 -0.07 -10.76 -4.50
CA TYR A 11 0.52 -9.71 -3.68
C TYR A 11 -0.04 -9.73 -2.27
N LYS A 12 0.82 -9.46 -1.29
CA LYS A 12 0.41 -9.34 0.11
C LYS A 12 0.05 -7.91 0.49
N GLY A 13 0.46 -6.95 -0.32
CA GLY A 13 0.16 -5.56 -0.09
C GLY A 13 0.48 -4.72 -1.30
N ILE A 14 -0.04 -3.51 -1.31
CA ILE A 14 0.31 -2.50 -2.31
C ILE A 14 0.60 -1.19 -1.60
N GLY A 15 1.51 -0.40 -2.18
CA GLY A 15 1.81 0.93 -1.69
C GLY A 15 1.86 1.92 -2.82
N PHE A 16 1.40 3.13 -2.55
CA PHE A 16 1.39 4.18 -3.57
C PHE A 16 1.52 5.56 -2.92
N ASP A 17 1.77 6.57 -3.74
CA ASP A 17 2.09 7.92 -3.28
C ASP A 17 0.92 8.89 -3.35
N VAL A 18 -0.28 8.39 -3.50
CA VAL A 18 -1.49 9.20 -3.52
C VAL A 18 -2.33 8.95 -2.27
N ILE A 19 -3.36 9.78 -2.06
CA ILE A 19 -4.18 9.71 -0.85
C ILE A 19 -4.95 8.40 -0.75
N GLY A 20 -5.33 7.79 -1.86
CA GLY A 20 -6.04 6.53 -1.82
C GLY A 20 -6.34 5.98 -3.20
N LEU A 21 -6.95 4.80 -3.24
CA LEU A 21 -7.33 4.13 -4.47
C LEU A 21 -8.45 4.86 -5.21
N ASP A 22 -9.28 5.58 -4.48
CA ASP A 22 -10.43 6.26 -5.03
C ASP A 22 -10.20 7.77 -5.07
N PRO A 23 -10.79 8.47 -6.05
CA PRO A 23 -10.75 9.94 -6.05
C PRO A 23 -11.33 10.49 -4.74
N ILE A 24 -10.76 11.59 -4.25
CA ILE A 24 -11.25 12.24 -3.02
C ILE A 24 -12.74 12.56 -3.11
N ALA A 25 -13.20 12.94 -4.31
CA ALA A 25 -14.61 13.29 -4.53
C ALA A 25 -15.56 12.10 -4.46
N ASP A 26 -15.04 10.86 -4.45
CA ASP A 26 -15.85 9.66 -4.43
C ASP A 26 -15.97 9.13 -3.00
N ALA A 27 -16.93 9.65 -2.25
CA ALA A 27 -17.09 9.32 -0.84
C ALA A 27 -17.49 7.86 -0.59
N GLY A 28 -17.99 7.16 -1.61
CA GLY A 28 -18.37 5.75 -1.48
C GLY A 28 -17.20 4.80 -1.44
N LEU A 29 -16.00 5.24 -1.85
CA LEU A 29 -14.78 4.45 -1.84
C LEU A 29 -14.94 3.08 -2.54
N PRO A 30 -15.43 3.04 -3.80
CA PRO A 30 -15.72 1.76 -4.44
C PRO A 30 -14.48 0.90 -4.68
N ARG A 31 -13.32 1.51 -4.97
CA ARG A 31 -12.09 0.75 -5.21
C ARG A 31 -11.53 0.16 -3.93
N HIS A 32 -11.58 0.90 -2.82
CA HIS A 32 -11.20 0.37 -1.51
C HIS A 32 -12.08 -0.81 -1.14
N LYS A 33 -13.40 -0.68 -1.32
CA LYS A 33 -14.34 -1.75 -1.00
C LYS A 33 -14.11 -2.99 -1.86
N LYS A 34 -13.86 -2.81 -3.15
CA LYS A 34 -13.58 -3.93 -4.04
C LYS A 34 -12.32 -4.66 -3.64
N LEU A 35 -11.23 -3.92 -3.36
CA LEU A 35 -9.95 -4.52 -3.00
C LEU A 35 -10.08 -5.36 -1.73
N PHE A 36 -10.63 -4.79 -0.67
CA PHE A 36 -10.68 -5.46 0.63
C PHE A 36 -11.72 -6.58 0.68
N ARG A 37 -12.73 -6.55 -0.19
CA ARG A 37 -13.68 -7.65 -0.28
C ARG A 37 -13.12 -8.86 -1.00
N GLU A 38 -12.28 -8.64 -2.01
CA GLU A 38 -11.77 -9.71 -2.87
C GLU A 38 -10.39 -10.22 -2.47
N LYS A 39 -9.65 -9.47 -1.64
CA LYS A 39 -8.30 -9.83 -1.24
C LYS A 39 -8.03 -9.50 0.22
N ASP A 40 -7.32 -10.40 0.88
CA ASP A 40 -6.71 -10.14 2.19
C ASP A 40 -5.36 -9.48 1.96
N ILE A 41 -5.34 -8.18 1.81
CA ILE A 41 -4.19 -7.43 1.34
C ILE A 41 -4.03 -6.14 2.13
N VAL A 42 -2.77 -5.74 2.35
CA VAL A 42 -2.44 -4.47 2.99
C VAL A 42 -2.40 -3.37 1.95
N ASN A 43 -2.99 -2.23 2.26
CA ASN A 43 -3.01 -1.04 1.42
C ASN A 43 -2.27 0.09 2.15
N ILE A 44 -1.18 0.59 1.56
CA ILE A 44 -0.35 1.63 2.17
C ILE A 44 -0.44 2.88 1.28
N GLU A 45 -0.97 3.95 1.85
CA GLU A 45 -1.26 5.17 1.12
C GLU A 45 -0.31 6.30 1.49
N ASN A 46 -0.20 7.29 0.63
CA ASN A 46 0.55 8.52 0.89
C ASN A 46 2.05 8.32 1.12
N LEU A 47 2.64 7.34 0.48
CA LEU A 47 4.07 7.13 0.56
C LEU A 47 4.84 8.27 -0.12
N LYS A 48 6.03 8.56 0.39
CA LYS A 48 6.94 9.54 -0.20
C LYS A 48 8.20 8.86 -0.69
N ASN A 49 8.88 9.51 -1.61
CA ASN A 49 10.21 9.10 -2.09
C ASN A 49 10.22 7.75 -2.83
N LEU A 50 9.07 7.31 -3.36
CA LEU A 50 9.02 6.06 -4.11
C LEU A 50 9.97 6.07 -5.32
N GLY A 51 10.15 7.23 -5.96
CA GLY A 51 11.08 7.34 -7.08
C GLY A 51 12.53 7.02 -6.73
N LEU A 52 12.92 7.15 -5.46
CA LEU A 52 14.26 6.81 -5.02
C LEU A 52 14.48 5.31 -4.87
N CYS A 53 13.41 4.53 -4.84
CA CYS A 53 13.50 3.08 -4.69
C CYS A 53 13.88 2.34 -5.97
N GLY A 54 13.71 2.98 -7.12
CA GLY A 54 13.98 2.33 -8.40
C GLY A 54 12.99 1.22 -8.71
N GLU A 55 13.37 0.31 -9.59
CA GLU A 55 12.51 -0.77 -10.06
C GLU A 55 12.93 -2.14 -9.53
N GLU A 56 14.05 -2.21 -8.81
CA GLU A 56 14.56 -3.47 -8.29
C GLU A 56 13.94 -3.80 -6.94
N LEU A 57 14.06 -5.04 -6.54
CA LEU A 57 13.57 -5.49 -5.23
C LEU A 57 14.40 -4.87 -4.11
N PHE A 58 13.76 -4.56 -3.02
CA PHE A 58 14.40 -4.03 -1.83
C PHE A 58 13.67 -4.54 -0.59
N SER A 59 14.32 -4.39 0.57
CA SER A 59 13.69 -4.72 1.84
C SER A 59 12.81 -3.57 2.30
N PHE A 60 11.63 -3.90 2.81
CA PHE A 60 10.65 -2.90 3.20
C PHE A 60 9.99 -3.29 4.51
N SER A 61 9.76 -2.30 5.35
CA SER A 61 8.96 -2.50 6.56
C SER A 61 8.02 -1.33 6.77
N CYS A 62 6.87 -1.62 7.35
CA CYS A 62 5.96 -0.60 7.84
C CYS A 62 5.32 -1.12 9.12
N PHE A 63 5.44 -0.36 10.20
CA PHE A 63 4.95 -0.76 11.51
C PHE A 63 3.77 0.10 11.90
N PRO A 64 2.54 -0.46 11.90
CA PRO A 64 1.37 0.28 12.33
C PRO A 64 1.29 0.37 13.86
N LEU A 65 0.48 1.30 14.34
CA LEU A 65 0.11 1.35 15.75
C LEU A 65 -0.87 0.21 16.04
N LYS A 66 -0.81 -0.31 17.25
CA LYS A 66 -1.76 -1.34 17.69
C LYS A 66 -3.02 -0.65 18.20
N LEU A 67 -3.95 -0.40 17.29
CA LEU A 67 -5.22 0.24 17.62
C LEU A 67 -6.30 -0.84 17.76
N GLU A 68 -6.92 -0.90 18.92
CA GLU A 68 -7.99 -1.86 19.15
C GLU A 68 -9.17 -1.58 18.21
N HIS A 69 -9.59 -2.60 17.48
CA HIS A 69 -10.68 -2.51 16.49
C HIS A 69 -10.45 -1.46 15.39
N GLY A 70 -9.19 -1.06 15.20
CA GLY A 70 -8.86 -0.12 14.13
C GLY A 70 -8.84 -0.79 12.77
N ASP A 71 -9.33 -0.08 11.75
CA ASP A 71 -9.29 -0.53 10.35
C ASP A 71 -8.11 0.04 9.58
N GLY A 72 -7.34 0.91 10.22
CA GLY A 72 -6.15 1.51 9.63
C GLY A 72 -5.32 2.21 10.68
N SER A 73 -4.12 2.62 10.32
CA SER A 73 -3.19 3.26 11.24
C SER A 73 -2.12 4.03 10.46
N PRO A 74 -1.63 5.16 11.00
CA PRO A 74 -0.38 5.71 10.52
C PRO A 74 0.74 4.68 10.66
N VAL A 75 1.69 4.70 9.73
CA VAL A 75 2.83 3.79 9.76
C VAL A 75 4.12 4.53 9.48
N ARG A 76 5.21 4.00 9.99
CA ARG A 76 6.55 4.38 9.57
C ARG A 76 6.99 3.41 8.48
N ALA A 77 7.01 3.89 7.23
CA ALA A 77 7.42 3.08 6.10
C ALA A 77 8.90 3.31 5.80
N VAL A 78 9.68 2.25 5.71
CA VAL A 78 11.12 2.33 5.48
C VAL A 78 11.50 1.30 4.43
N ALA A 79 12.23 1.74 3.40
CA ALA A 79 12.87 0.86 2.43
C ALA A 79 14.37 0.91 2.67
N TRP A 80 15.02 -0.25 2.64
CA TRP A 80 16.48 -0.28 2.73
C TRP A 80 17.06 -1.23 1.70
N PHE A 81 18.28 -0.90 1.33
CA PHE A 81 19.01 -1.58 0.27
C PHE A 81 20.32 -2.09 0.83
N GLU A 82 20.73 -3.29 0.39
CA GLU A 82 22.02 -3.80 0.78
C GLU A 82 23.11 -3.07 0.01
N GLU A 83 24.19 -2.74 0.71
CA GLU A 83 25.36 -2.17 0.04
C GLU A 83 26.11 -3.27 -0.71
N GLU A 84 26.51 -2.95 -1.93
CA GLU A 84 27.40 -3.83 -2.67
C GLU A 84 28.82 -3.70 -2.13
N THR A 85 29.40 -4.80 -1.73
CA THR A 85 30.79 -4.86 -1.24
C THR A 85 31.74 -5.41 -2.27
#